data_6c99d73e5277391b9aca312ed15d7dd2
#
_entry.id   6c99d73e5277391b9aca312ed15d7dd2
#
_cell.length_a   1.000
_cell.length_b   1.000
_cell.length_c   1.000
_cell.angle_alpha   90.00
_cell.angle_beta   90.00
_cell.angle_gamma   90.00
#
_symmetry.space_group_name_H-M   'P 1'
#
loop_
_entity.id
_entity.type
_entity.pdbx_description
1 polymer ?
#
loop_
_entity_poly.entity_id
_entity_poly.type
_entity_poly.pdbx_seq_one_letter_code
_entity_poly.pdbx_strand_id
1 'polypeptide(L)'
;ELSPLAGIPVGIKDNISTKGLRTTCASKMLGNYVPPFNATVMNKLDDIVVTGKLNMDEFAMGSSTENSHFKPTKNPFDTERIPGGSSGGSAAAVAAREAIVTLGSDTGGSIRQPASYCGVVGLKPTYGSVSRYGLVAFASSLDQIGPLGKCVKDVAMVQSAIVGHDKYDATSSYREYPDFAADLKADVKGLRIGIPKEYFGEGIDPFVKQSVMNAVKELEKQGATVKEISLPSTDYALSSYYIISSAEASSNLARFDGVRYGFRAEEYDGLVDMYERTRSEGFGDEVKRRIMLGTFVLSSGFYDAYYKKAKLVQKRIMQEFASQFADVDVIATPTVPSTAFKIGENTDDPLKICLLYTSPSP
;
A
#
# COMPACT_ATOMS: atom_id res chain seq x y z
N GLU A 1 -9.00 -31.21 6.97
CA GLU A 1 -7.86 -31.09 6.05
C GLU A 1 -7.08 -29.82 6.38
N LEU A 2 -5.73 -29.88 6.29
CA LEU A 2 -4.90 -28.70 6.49
C LEU A 2 -5.01 -27.79 5.26
N SER A 3 -4.91 -26.47 5.49
CA SER A 3 -4.83 -25.49 4.41
C SER A 3 -3.58 -25.73 3.56
N PRO A 4 -3.60 -25.43 2.24
CA PRO A 4 -2.39 -25.45 1.40
C PRO A 4 -1.26 -24.55 1.90
N LEU A 5 -1.56 -23.63 2.83
CA LEU A 5 -0.59 -22.72 3.45
C LEU A 5 -0.12 -23.17 4.83
N ALA A 6 -0.59 -24.34 5.32
CA ALA A 6 -0.24 -24.85 6.65
C ALA A 6 1.28 -25.00 6.82
N GLY A 7 1.81 -24.42 7.88
CA GLY A 7 3.23 -24.45 8.21
C GLY A 7 4.12 -23.54 7.33
N ILE A 8 3.55 -22.80 6.38
CA ILE A 8 4.32 -21.87 5.54
C ILE A 8 4.79 -20.66 6.36
N PRO A 9 6.08 -20.29 6.30
CA PRO A 9 6.60 -19.09 6.95
C PRO A 9 6.13 -17.83 6.24
N VAL A 10 5.41 -16.97 6.98
CA VAL A 10 4.81 -15.72 6.48
C VAL A 10 5.25 -14.55 7.35
N GLY A 11 5.76 -13.50 6.72
CA GLY A 11 6.06 -12.23 7.38
C GLY A 11 4.87 -11.28 7.34
N ILE A 12 4.61 -10.54 8.41
CA ILE A 12 3.42 -9.69 8.56
C ILE A 12 3.82 -8.23 8.71
N LYS A 13 3.36 -7.36 7.81
CA LYS A 13 3.59 -5.90 7.92
C LYS A 13 3.13 -5.39 9.28
N ASP A 14 3.88 -4.48 9.86
CA ASP A 14 3.72 -4.09 11.26
C ASP A 14 2.53 -3.14 11.55
N ASN A 15 1.64 -2.96 10.62
CA ASN A 15 0.33 -2.34 10.81
C ASN A 15 -0.86 -3.32 10.81
N ILE A 16 -0.59 -4.62 10.69
CA ILE A 16 -1.60 -5.68 10.75
C ILE A 16 -1.60 -6.26 12.15
N SER A 17 -2.70 -6.08 12.88
CA SER A 17 -2.85 -6.56 14.27
C SER A 17 -2.68 -8.07 14.35
N THR A 18 -1.72 -8.52 15.14
CA THR A 18 -1.41 -9.92 15.40
C THR A 18 -1.45 -10.14 16.90
N LYS A 19 -2.41 -10.91 17.37
CA LYS A 19 -2.66 -11.13 18.81
C LYS A 19 -1.40 -11.60 19.52
N GLY A 20 -1.05 -10.92 20.61
CA GLY A 20 0.10 -11.27 21.43
C GLY A 20 1.47 -10.87 20.85
N LEU A 21 1.51 -10.38 19.61
CA LEU A 21 2.75 -9.85 19.01
C LEU A 21 2.71 -8.32 18.93
N ARG A 22 3.78 -7.68 19.36
CA ARG A 22 3.92 -6.22 19.29
C ARG A 22 3.68 -5.73 17.86
N THR A 23 2.78 -4.75 17.71
CA THR A 23 2.37 -4.16 16.42
C THR A 23 2.49 -2.64 16.53
N THR A 24 3.54 -2.09 15.92
CA THR A 24 3.99 -0.72 16.20
C THR A 24 3.68 0.28 15.10
N CYS A 25 3.32 -0.15 13.89
CA CYS A 25 3.23 0.71 12.70
C CYS A 25 4.54 1.48 12.44
N ALA A 26 5.69 0.95 12.85
CA ALA A 26 7.00 1.59 12.81
C ALA A 26 7.02 2.98 13.50
N SER A 27 6.20 3.20 14.52
CA SER A 27 6.02 4.47 15.24
C SER A 27 6.38 4.34 16.73
N LYS A 28 6.96 5.39 17.29
CA LYS A 28 7.07 5.55 18.74
C LYS A 28 5.70 5.52 19.41
N MET A 29 4.69 6.06 18.74
CA MET A 29 3.31 6.14 19.25
C MET A 29 2.75 4.77 19.65
N LEU A 30 3.04 3.72 18.90
CA LEU A 30 2.62 2.34 19.17
C LEU A 30 3.77 1.40 19.55
N GLY A 31 4.93 1.95 19.93
CA GLY A 31 6.15 1.19 20.19
C GLY A 31 6.03 0.06 21.21
N ASN A 32 5.08 0.14 22.13
CA ASN A 32 4.80 -0.86 23.15
C ASN A 32 3.43 -1.56 22.98
N TYR A 33 2.71 -1.32 21.90
CA TYR A 33 1.36 -1.85 21.72
C TYR A 33 1.38 -3.33 21.33
N VAL A 34 0.67 -4.14 22.09
CA VAL A 34 0.42 -5.57 21.83
C VAL A 34 -1.07 -5.76 21.61
N PRO A 35 -1.53 -6.09 20.40
CA PRO A 35 -2.96 -6.29 20.13
C PRO A 35 -3.55 -7.45 20.94
N PRO A 36 -4.75 -7.27 21.57
CA PRO A 36 -5.47 -8.34 22.22
C PRO A 36 -6.25 -9.25 21.26
N PHE A 37 -6.26 -8.91 19.96
CA PHE A 37 -7.01 -9.61 18.90
C PHE A 37 -6.19 -9.69 17.61
N ASN A 38 -6.59 -10.60 16.73
CA ASN A 38 -6.06 -10.73 15.37
C ASN A 38 -6.84 -9.88 14.38
N ALA A 39 -6.16 -9.35 13.38
CA ALA A 39 -6.81 -8.93 12.14
C ALA A 39 -7.51 -10.13 11.48
N THR A 40 -8.59 -9.91 10.73
CA THR A 40 -9.33 -10.99 10.06
C THR A 40 -8.44 -11.81 9.14
N VAL A 41 -7.51 -11.19 8.42
CA VAL A 41 -6.55 -11.91 7.58
C VAL A 41 -5.68 -12.88 8.37
N MET A 42 -5.34 -12.58 9.62
CA MET A 42 -4.59 -13.47 10.49
C MET A 42 -5.43 -14.67 10.99
N ASN A 43 -6.72 -14.45 11.21
CA ASN A 43 -7.63 -15.56 11.56
C ASN A 43 -7.90 -16.49 10.36
N LYS A 44 -7.83 -15.97 9.14
CA LYS A 44 -7.95 -16.77 7.91
C LYS A 44 -6.67 -17.54 7.55
N LEU A 45 -5.56 -17.14 8.14
CA LEU A 45 -4.24 -17.76 7.98
C LEU A 45 -3.75 -18.35 9.32
N ASP A 46 -4.62 -19.02 10.07
CA ASP A 46 -4.36 -19.46 11.44
C ASP A 46 -3.36 -20.64 11.54
N ASP A 47 -3.14 -21.33 10.46
CA ASP A 47 -2.21 -22.47 10.35
C ASP A 47 -0.82 -22.13 9.76
N ILE A 48 -0.55 -20.87 9.46
CA ILE A 48 0.79 -20.42 9.01
C ILE A 48 1.78 -20.30 10.17
N VAL A 49 3.08 -20.22 9.84
CA VAL A 49 4.13 -19.85 10.79
C VAL A 49 4.46 -18.36 10.62
N VAL A 50 4.07 -17.54 11.59
CA VAL A 50 4.43 -16.11 11.58
C VAL A 50 5.91 -15.95 11.90
N THR A 51 6.73 -15.57 10.91
CA THR A 51 8.19 -15.40 11.09
C THR A 51 8.54 -14.09 11.80
N GLY A 52 7.69 -13.07 11.72
CA GLY A 52 7.89 -11.81 12.43
C GLY A 52 7.04 -10.68 11.88
N LYS A 53 7.16 -9.52 12.57
CA LYS A 53 6.57 -8.25 12.13
C LYS A 53 7.60 -7.51 11.29
N LEU A 54 7.15 -7.02 10.13
CA LEU A 54 8.02 -6.44 9.10
C LEU A 54 7.97 -4.92 9.12
N ASN A 55 9.15 -4.31 9.03
CA ASN A 55 9.32 -2.86 9.06
C ASN A 55 8.58 -2.17 7.89
N MET A 56 8.25 -0.90 8.10
CA MET A 56 7.44 -0.11 7.18
C MET A 56 7.70 1.39 7.38
N ASP A 57 7.22 2.25 6.50
CA ASP A 57 7.10 3.67 6.81
C ASP A 57 6.06 3.89 7.90
N GLU A 58 6.30 4.83 8.80
CA GLU A 58 5.47 5.12 9.97
C GLU A 58 3.99 5.33 9.57
N PHE A 59 3.08 4.57 10.19
CA PHE A 59 1.64 4.54 9.89
C PHE A 59 1.30 4.41 8.39
N ALA A 60 2.15 3.72 7.64
CA ALA A 60 2.05 3.54 6.18
C ALA A 60 2.17 4.86 5.38
N MET A 61 2.72 5.92 5.97
CA MET A 61 2.93 7.23 5.36
C MET A 61 4.37 7.37 4.87
N GLY A 62 4.60 6.98 3.64
CA GLY A 62 5.89 7.02 2.98
C GLY A 62 5.94 6.09 1.78
N SER A 63 7.05 6.13 1.05
CA SER A 63 7.29 5.32 -0.16
C SER A 63 8.72 4.78 -0.23
N SER A 64 9.47 4.83 0.87
CA SER A 64 10.89 4.42 0.89
C SER A 64 11.27 3.49 2.04
N THR A 65 10.44 3.41 3.09
CA THR A 65 10.71 2.76 4.37
C THR A 65 11.91 3.39 5.10
N GLU A 66 12.15 4.68 4.85
CA GLU A 66 13.09 5.51 5.60
C GLU A 66 12.41 6.17 6.82
N ASN A 67 11.09 6.40 6.77
CA ASN A 67 10.30 7.04 7.82
C ASN A 67 9.93 6.07 8.97
N SER A 68 10.78 5.13 9.29
CA SER A 68 10.58 4.22 10.43
C SER A 68 11.23 4.78 11.70
N HIS A 69 10.49 4.76 12.82
CA HIS A 69 11.04 5.10 14.13
C HIS A 69 12.22 4.22 14.53
N PHE A 70 12.30 2.97 14.03
CA PHE A 70 13.35 2.03 14.43
C PHE A 70 14.62 2.20 13.60
N LYS A 71 14.52 2.05 12.29
CA LYS A 71 15.62 2.22 11.32
C LYS A 71 15.09 2.10 9.88
N PRO A 72 15.80 2.65 8.89
CA PRO A 72 15.50 2.40 7.48
C PRO A 72 15.65 0.90 7.14
N THR A 73 14.83 0.43 6.20
CA THR A 73 15.02 -0.89 5.57
C THR A 73 15.85 -0.73 4.31
N LYS A 74 16.71 -1.69 4.04
CA LYS A 74 17.60 -1.70 2.89
C LYS A 74 17.07 -2.63 1.80
N ASN A 75 17.35 -2.30 0.53
CA ASN A 75 17.04 -3.16 -0.60
C ASN A 75 18.03 -4.35 -0.62
N PRO A 76 17.57 -5.62 -0.65
CA PRO A 76 18.47 -6.77 -0.64
C PRO A 76 19.39 -6.90 -1.86
N PHE A 77 19.03 -6.28 -3.00
CA PHE A 77 19.86 -6.30 -4.21
C PHE A 77 20.98 -5.25 -4.19
N ASP A 78 20.76 -4.15 -3.46
CA ASP A 78 21.75 -3.09 -3.25
C ASP A 78 21.44 -2.38 -1.93
N THR A 79 22.25 -2.65 -0.91
CA THR A 79 22.02 -2.16 0.46
C THR A 79 22.26 -0.67 0.65
N GLU A 80 22.69 0.04 -0.39
CA GLU A 80 22.74 1.51 -0.40
C GLU A 80 21.41 2.12 -0.87
N ARG A 81 20.47 1.29 -1.40
CA ARG A 81 19.20 1.74 -1.97
C ARG A 81 18.02 1.38 -1.07
N ILE A 82 16.94 2.13 -1.29
CA ILE A 82 15.66 1.87 -0.63
C ILE A 82 14.98 0.61 -1.20
N PRO A 83 14.21 -0.12 -0.39
CA PRO A 83 13.36 -1.21 -0.86
C PRO A 83 12.03 -0.73 -1.43
N GLY A 84 11.75 0.58 -1.35
CA GLY A 84 10.42 1.15 -1.51
C GLY A 84 9.60 1.12 -0.21
N GLY A 85 8.34 1.55 -0.28
CA GLY A 85 7.45 1.64 0.87
C GLY A 85 5.99 1.92 0.47
N SER A 86 5.12 1.87 1.46
CA SER A 86 5.40 1.69 2.88
C SER A 86 5.62 0.23 3.32
N SER A 87 5.40 -0.79 2.46
CA SER A 87 5.65 -2.21 2.77
C SER A 87 7.06 -2.65 2.39
N GLY A 88 8.09 -1.81 2.63
CA GLY A 88 9.46 -2.11 2.22
C GLY A 88 10.04 -3.33 2.93
N GLY A 89 9.77 -3.51 4.22
CA GLY A 89 10.17 -4.72 4.94
C GLY A 89 9.52 -5.98 4.37
N SER A 90 8.25 -5.90 3.94
CA SER A 90 7.55 -7.03 3.33
C SER A 90 8.18 -7.44 1.99
N ALA A 91 8.48 -6.47 1.13
CA ALA A 91 9.13 -6.75 -0.16
C ALA A 91 10.58 -7.24 0.02
N ALA A 92 11.33 -6.60 0.92
CA ALA A 92 12.72 -6.96 1.22
C ALA A 92 12.83 -8.39 1.77
N ALA A 93 11.96 -8.79 2.71
CA ALA A 93 11.97 -10.14 3.29
C ALA A 93 11.74 -11.24 2.21
N VAL A 94 10.82 -11.04 1.28
CA VAL A 94 10.62 -11.97 0.15
C VAL A 94 11.82 -11.95 -0.79
N ALA A 95 12.37 -10.78 -1.11
CA ALA A 95 13.52 -10.65 -2.00
C ALA A 95 14.77 -11.33 -1.41
N ALA A 96 15.01 -11.16 -0.11
CA ALA A 96 16.10 -11.77 0.64
C ALA A 96 15.89 -13.27 0.93
N ARG A 97 14.71 -13.83 0.63
CA ARG A 97 14.30 -15.21 0.98
C ARG A 97 14.19 -15.48 2.49
N GLU A 98 13.93 -14.47 3.29
CA GLU A 98 13.65 -14.58 4.72
C GLU A 98 12.21 -15.05 5.00
N ALA A 99 11.31 -14.84 4.03
CA ALA A 99 9.96 -15.37 4.01
C ALA A 99 9.59 -15.82 2.59
N ILE A 100 8.73 -16.85 2.49
CA ILE A 100 8.22 -17.33 1.20
C ILE A 100 7.22 -16.33 0.64
N VAL A 101 6.30 -15.89 1.49
CA VAL A 101 5.29 -14.88 1.22
C VAL A 101 5.19 -13.91 2.40
N THR A 102 4.68 -12.72 2.15
CA THR A 102 4.42 -11.72 3.20
C THR A 102 3.08 -11.04 2.97
N LEU A 103 2.50 -10.48 4.04
CA LEU A 103 1.39 -9.54 3.93
C LEU A 103 1.90 -8.10 4.00
N GLY A 104 1.41 -7.28 3.10
CA GLY A 104 1.58 -5.83 3.08
C GLY A 104 0.25 -5.10 3.15
N SER A 105 0.30 -3.76 3.08
CA SER A 105 -0.86 -2.91 2.88
C SER A 105 -0.57 -1.84 1.83
N ASP A 106 -1.58 -1.47 1.05
CA ASP A 106 -1.47 -0.52 -0.06
C ASP A 106 -2.59 0.51 0.05
N THR A 107 -2.23 1.77 0.07
CA THR A 107 -3.14 2.93 0.08
C THR A 107 -2.97 3.73 -1.21
N GLY A 108 -1.74 3.94 -1.64
CA GLY A 108 -1.37 4.67 -2.85
C GLY A 108 -0.19 4.03 -3.60
N GLY A 109 0.00 2.69 -3.47
CA GLY A 109 1.10 1.98 -4.10
C GLY A 109 1.98 1.17 -3.14
N SER A 110 1.65 1.16 -1.85
CA SER A 110 2.55 0.66 -0.79
C SER A 110 2.77 -0.87 -0.74
N ILE A 111 2.17 -1.64 -1.63
CA ILE A 111 2.53 -3.04 -1.96
C ILE A 111 3.26 -3.07 -3.30
N ARG A 112 2.67 -2.45 -4.33
CA ARG A 112 3.09 -2.53 -5.72
C ARG A 112 4.46 -1.91 -5.94
N GLN A 113 4.68 -0.72 -5.42
CA GLN A 113 5.93 0.01 -5.56
C GLN A 113 7.12 -0.72 -4.91
N PRO A 114 7.09 -1.12 -3.62
CA PRO A 114 8.20 -1.87 -3.04
C PRO A 114 8.38 -3.24 -3.68
N ALA A 115 7.33 -3.91 -4.15
CA ALA A 115 7.45 -5.14 -4.93
C ALA A 115 8.26 -4.92 -6.22
N SER A 116 7.99 -3.82 -6.94
CA SER A 116 8.75 -3.44 -8.13
C SER A 116 10.23 -3.18 -7.82
N TYR A 117 10.53 -2.40 -6.76
CA TYR A 117 11.90 -2.08 -6.39
C TYR A 117 12.72 -3.26 -5.87
N CYS A 118 12.04 -4.25 -5.30
CA CYS A 118 12.67 -5.48 -4.80
C CYS A 118 12.54 -6.68 -5.76
N GLY A 119 12.06 -6.49 -6.99
CA GLY A 119 11.95 -7.56 -7.99
C GLY A 119 11.12 -8.76 -7.53
N VAL A 120 9.99 -8.51 -6.85
CA VAL A 120 9.03 -9.51 -6.39
C VAL A 120 7.63 -9.19 -6.91
N VAL A 121 6.71 -10.14 -6.78
CA VAL A 121 5.30 -9.93 -7.13
C VAL A 121 4.54 -9.38 -5.92
N GLY A 122 3.81 -8.27 -6.12
CA GLY A 122 2.94 -7.69 -5.11
C GLY A 122 1.55 -7.44 -5.67
N LEU A 123 0.53 -7.89 -4.97
CA LEU A 123 -0.87 -7.72 -5.37
C LEU A 123 -1.61 -6.76 -4.43
N LYS A 124 -2.10 -5.64 -4.98
CA LYS A 124 -3.15 -4.86 -4.34
C LYS A 124 -4.50 -5.36 -4.84
N PRO A 125 -5.26 -6.08 -4.03
CA PRO A 125 -6.57 -6.56 -4.47
C PRO A 125 -7.59 -5.41 -4.58
N THR A 126 -8.73 -5.70 -5.21
CA THR A 126 -9.86 -4.76 -5.28
C THR A 126 -10.30 -4.36 -3.88
N TYR A 127 -10.56 -3.06 -3.68
CA TYR A 127 -11.03 -2.53 -2.40
C TYR A 127 -12.28 -3.28 -1.90
N GLY A 128 -12.25 -3.67 -0.62
CA GLY A 128 -13.32 -4.44 0.00
C GLY A 128 -13.30 -5.94 -0.28
N SER A 129 -12.39 -6.46 -1.12
CA SER A 129 -12.27 -7.91 -1.31
C SER A 129 -11.57 -8.63 -0.15
N VAL A 130 -10.72 -7.93 0.58
CA VAL A 130 -10.05 -8.39 1.80
C VAL A 130 -10.45 -7.49 2.95
N SER A 131 -10.86 -8.06 4.08
CA SER A 131 -11.25 -7.31 5.26
C SER A 131 -10.11 -6.43 5.78
N ARG A 132 -10.45 -5.20 6.19
CA ARG A 132 -9.56 -4.26 6.86
C ARG A 132 -9.67 -4.32 8.39
N TYR A 133 -10.53 -5.20 8.95
CA TYR A 133 -10.62 -5.35 10.40
C TYR A 133 -9.28 -5.79 10.98
N GLY A 134 -8.76 -4.98 11.91
CA GLY A 134 -7.45 -5.17 12.53
C GLY A 134 -6.27 -4.60 11.75
N LEU A 135 -6.49 -3.99 10.59
CA LEU A 135 -5.50 -3.12 9.94
C LEU A 135 -5.52 -1.75 10.63
N VAL A 136 -4.37 -1.27 11.10
CA VAL A 136 -4.25 0.10 11.63
C VAL A 136 -4.38 1.07 10.45
N ALA A 137 -5.43 1.91 10.52
CA ALA A 137 -5.84 2.72 9.39
C ALA A 137 -4.90 3.91 9.12
N PHE A 138 -4.54 4.06 7.85
CA PHE A 138 -4.02 5.31 7.29
C PHE A 138 -5.16 6.10 6.63
N ALA A 139 -5.70 5.61 5.51
CA ALA A 139 -6.81 6.22 4.78
C ALA A 139 -7.88 5.17 4.53
N SER A 140 -8.95 5.21 5.33
CA SER A 140 -9.94 4.12 5.43
C SER A 140 -10.66 3.81 4.12
N SER A 141 -10.80 4.79 3.22
CA SER A 141 -11.43 4.59 1.91
C SER A 141 -10.47 4.09 0.81
N LEU A 142 -9.18 3.89 1.14
CA LEU A 142 -8.14 3.52 0.18
C LEU A 142 -7.33 2.30 0.63
N ASP A 143 -7.14 2.11 1.93
CA ASP A 143 -6.30 1.04 2.48
C ASP A 143 -6.78 -0.35 2.08
N GLN A 144 -5.85 -1.21 1.66
CA GLN A 144 -6.12 -2.60 1.35
C GLN A 144 -4.94 -3.49 1.75
N ILE A 145 -5.21 -4.63 2.40
CA ILE A 145 -4.21 -5.67 2.66
C ILE A 145 -4.05 -6.52 1.39
N GLY A 146 -2.81 -6.93 1.12
CA GLY A 146 -2.52 -7.85 0.04
C GLY A 146 -1.17 -8.56 0.20
N PRO A 147 -0.97 -9.66 -0.53
CA PRO A 147 0.22 -10.49 -0.45
C PRO A 147 1.38 -10.00 -1.34
N LEU A 148 2.60 -10.34 -0.92
CA LEU A 148 3.81 -10.27 -1.73
C LEU A 148 4.47 -11.66 -1.75
N GLY A 149 5.05 -12.06 -2.88
CA GLY A 149 5.68 -13.37 -3.07
C GLY A 149 6.67 -13.37 -4.23
N LYS A 150 7.37 -14.47 -4.42
CA LYS A 150 8.34 -14.61 -5.54
C LYS A 150 7.67 -14.80 -6.87
N CYS A 151 6.51 -15.42 -6.93
CA CYS A 151 5.79 -15.69 -8.17
C CYS A 151 4.28 -15.41 -8.02
N VAL A 152 3.61 -15.31 -9.17
CA VAL A 152 2.17 -15.04 -9.22
C VAL A 152 1.37 -16.14 -8.53
N LYS A 153 1.79 -17.41 -8.62
CA LYS A 153 1.10 -18.53 -7.99
C LYS A 153 1.09 -18.43 -6.46
N ASP A 154 2.24 -18.08 -5.86
CA ASP A 154 2.34 -17.91 -4.40
C ASP A 154 1.40 -16.80 -3.91
N VAL A 155 1.41 -15.68 -4.63
CA VAL A 155 0.53 -14.52 -4.35
C VAL A 155 -0.94 -14.89 -4.50
N ALA A 156 -1.30 -15.65 -5.55
CA ALA A 156 -2.67 -16.09 -5.81
C ALA A 156 -3.18 -17.05 -4.71
N MET A 157 -2.34 -17.98 -4.24
CA MET A 157 -2.69 -18.90 -3.14
C MET A 157 -3.01 -18.13 -1.85
N VAL A 158 -2.17 -17.17 -1.48
CA VAL A 158 -2.43 -16.34 -0.28
C VAL A 158 -3.68 -15.46 -0.49
N GLN A 159 -3.85 -14.89 -1.69
CA GLN A 159 -5.03 -14.09 -2.00
C GLN A 159 -6.32 -14.90 -1.87
N SER A 160 -6.35 -16.14 -2.38
CA SER A 160 -7.51 -17.04 -2.23
C SER A 160 -7.87 -17.30 -0.77
N ALA A 161 -6.85 -17.41 0.10
CA ALA A 161 -7.06 -17.65 1.51
C ALA A 161 -7.62 -16.43 2.28
N ILE A 162 -7.25 -15.19 1.89
CA ILE A 162 -7.59 -13.99 2.67
C ILE A 162 -8.81 -13.23 2.18
N VAL A 163 -9.33 -13.48 0.97
CA VAL A 163 -10.53 -12.82 0.44
C VAL A 163 -11.81 -13.24 1.13
N GLY A 164 -12.85 -12.43 0.95
CA GLY A 164 -14.22 -12.71 1.33
C GLY A 164 -14.80 -11.74 2.34
N HIS A 165 -16.13 -11.81 2.49
CA HIS A 165 -16.87 -10.92 3.36
C HIS A 165 -16.51 -11.10 4.83
N ASP A 166 -16.52 -10.00 5.56
CA ASP A 166 -16.32 -9.94 7.02
C ASP A 166 -17.34 -9.02 7.67
N LYS A 167 -18.11 -9.55 8.60
CA LYS A 167 -19.11 -8.79 9.39
C LYS A 167 -18.51 -7.65 10.24
N TYR A 168 -17.21 -7.70 10.52
CA TYR A 168 -16.51 -6.69 11.30
C TYR A 168 -15.98 -5.52 10.44
N ASP A 169 -16.04 -5.66 9.11
CA ASP A 169 -15.68 -4.60 8.17
C ASP A 169 -16.87 -4.28 7.24
N ALA A 170 -17.57 -3.19 7.54
CA ALA A 170 -18.72 -2.73 6.78
C ALA A 170 -18.40 -2.40 5.30
N THR A 171 -17.13 -2.26 4.95
CA THR A 171 -16.69 -2.01 3.58
C THR A 171 -16.34 -3.29 2.82
N SER A 172 -16.33 -4.44 3.48
CA SER A 172 -16.03 -5.71 2.83
C SER A 172 -17.18 -6.15 1.90
N SER A 173 -16.80 -6.64 0.71
CA SER A 173 -17.75 -7.03 -0.34
C SER A 173 -18.41 -8.37 -0.04
N TYR A 174 -19.70 -8.48 -0.37
CA TYR A 174 -20.46 -9.74 -0.32
C TYR A 174 -20.23 -10.68 -1.52
N ARG A 175 -19.29 -10.32 -2.41
CA ARG A 175 -19.00 -11.14 -3.59
C ARG A 175 -18.36 -12.47 -3.17
N GLU A 176 -18.71 -13.51 -3.90
CA GLU A 176 -17.94 -14.75 -3.91
C GLU A 176 -16.69 -14.57 -4.77
N TYR A 177 -15.61 -15.19 -4.35
CA TYR A 177 -14.32 -15.12 -5.03
C TYR A 177 -13.90 -16.51 -5.47
N PRO A 178 -13.31 -16.66 -6.67
CA PRO A 178 -12.76 -17.94 -7.13
C PRO A 178 -11.53 -18.33 -6.33
N ASP A 179 -11.07 -19.56 -6.51
CA ASP A 179 -9.71 -19.92 -6.18
C ASP A 179 -8.77 -19.35 -7.24
N PHE A 180 -8.16 -18.21 -6.92
CA PHE A 180 -7.27 -17.51 -7.85
C PHE A 180 -6.07 -18.35 -8.30
N ALA A 181 -5.59 -19.29 -7.45
CA ALA A 181 -4.47 -20.15 -7.80
C ALA A 181 -4.87 -21.24 -8.82
N ALA A 182 -6.09 -21.78 -8.69
CA ALA A 182 -6.65 -22.75 -9.63
C ALA A 182 -7.02 -22.12 -10.98
N ASP A 183 -7.42 -20.84 -10.96
CA ASP A 183 -7.86 -20.10 -12.16
C ASP A 183 -6.71 -19.51 -12.98
N LEU A 184 -5.46 -19.64 -12.54
CA LEU A 184 -4.30 -19.13 -13.28
C LEU A 184 -4.18 -19.81 -14.65
N LYS A 185 -4.15 -19.00 -15.70
CA LYS A 185 -3.97 -19.41 -17.09
C LYS A 185 -2.67 -18.86 -17.65
N ALA A 186 -1.91 -19.69 -18.34
CA ALA A 186 -0.70 -19.26 -19.04
C ALA A 186 -0.99 -18.70 -20.43
N ASP A 187 -2.17 -19.00 -21.02
CA ASP A 187 -2.53 -18.59 -22.38
C ASP A 187 -3.03 -17.13 -22.35
N VAL A 188 -2.38 -16.30 -23.16
CA VAL A 188 -2.73 -14.86 -23.35
C VAL A 188 -3.33 -14.59 -24.73
N LYS A 189 -3.62 -15.63 -25.50
CA LYS A 189 -4.19 -15.48 -26.85
C LYS A 189 -5.56 -14.81 -26.78
N GLY A 190 -5.68 -13.70 -27.51
CA GLY A 190 -6.91 -12.90 -27.56
C GLY A 190 -7.06 -11.92 -26.36
N LEU A 191 -6.15 -11.91 -25.41
CA LEU A 191 -6.13 -10.92 -24.32
C LEU A 191 -5.96 -9.50 -24.90
N ARG A 192 -6.84 -8.57 -24.54
CA ARG A 192 -6.79 -7.17 -24.99
C ARG A 192 -6.07 -6.33 -23.92
N ILE A 193 -4.90 -5.78 -24.27
CA ILE A 193 -4.04 -5.00 -23.37
C ILE A 193 -4.15 -3.52 -23.73
N GLY A 194 -4.57 -2.68 -22.79
CA GLY A 194 -4.57 -1.23 -22.89
C GLY A 194 -3.26 -0.62 -22.41
N ILE A 195 -2.70 0.32 -23.19
CA ILE A 195 -1.50 1.07 -22.83
C ILE A 195 -1.90 2.55 -22.70
N PRO A 196 -2.03 3.11 -21.48
CA PRO A 196 -2.38 4.52 -21.31
C PRO A 196 -1.19 5.41 -21.71
N LYS A 197 -1.38 6.28 -22.69
CA LYS A 197 -0.32 7.18 -23.17
C LYS A 197 0.24 8.11 -22.08
N GLU A 198 -0.60 8.51 -21.12
CA GLU A 198 -0.26 9.40 -20.02
C GLU A 198 0.78 8.79 -19.06
N TYR A 199 0.81 7.44 -18.95
CA TYR A 199 1.76 6.73 -18.09
C TYR A 199 3.14 6.53 -18.72
N PHE A 200 3.32 6.92 -19.98
CA PHE A 200 4.58 6.76 -20.74
C PHE A 200 5.13 8.12 -21.21
N GLY A 201 4.65 9.22 -20.62
CA GLY A 201 5.03 10.59 -20.92
C GLY A 201 6.39 11.02 -20.35
N GLU A 202 6.52 12.32 -20.09
CA GLU A 202 7.72 12.91 -19.48
C GLU A 202 7.89 12.45 -18.02
N GLY A 203 9.15 12.34 -17.56
CA GLY A 203 9.48 11.97 -16.17
C GLY A 203 9.66 10.47 -15.92
N ILE A 204 9.42 9.61 -16.93
CA ILE A 204 9.72 8.18 -16.81
C ILE A 204 11.14 7.90 -17.29
N ASP A 205 11.87 7.13 -16.49
CA ASP A 205 13.17 6.58 -16.87
C ASP A 205 13.03 5.75 -18.15
N PRO A 206 13.84 6.07 -19.20
CA PRO A 206 13.80 5.34 -20.47
C PRO A 206 13.98 3.82 -20.33
N PHE A 207 14.78 3.38 -19.37
CA PHE A 207 14.98 1.96 -19.09
C PHE A 207 13.70 1.30 -18.57
N VAL A 208 12.98 1.97 -17.65
CA VAL A 208 11.68 1.46 -17.12
C VAL A 208 10.66 1.39 -18.25
N LYS A 209 10.53 2.46 -19.03
CA LYS A 209 9.66 2.49 -20.22
C LYS A 209 9.95 1.33 -21.18
N GLN A 210 11.23 1.15 -21.54
CA GLN A 210 11.64 0.11 -22.47
C GLN A 210 11.36 -1.30 -21.91
N SER A 211 11.59 -1.52 -20.62
CA SER A 211 11.34 -2.82 -19.97
C SER A 211 9.88 -3.21 -20.01
N VAL A 212 8.97 -2.27 -19.69
CA VAL A 212 7.52 -2.51 -19.77
C VAL A 212 7.09 -2.78 -21.22
N MET A 213 7.56 -1.97 -22.17
CA MET A 213 7.21 -2.15 -23.58
C MET A 213 7.76 -3.46 -24.16
N ASN A 214 8.92 -3.93 -23.70
CA ASN A 214 9.44 -5.24 -24.08
C ASN A 214 8.54 -6.36 -23.58
N ALA A 215 8.07 -6.29 -22.32
CA ALA A 215 7.13 -7.27 -21.77
C ALA A 215 5.81 -7.28 -22.57
N VAL A 216 5.25 -6.11 -22.88
CA VAL A 216 4.03 -6.00 -23.70
C VAL A 216 4.22 -6.61 -25.08
N LYS A 217 5.35 -6.33 -25.77
CA LYS A 217 5.68 -6.94 -27.07
C LYS A 217 5.79 -8.47 -27.00
N GLU A 218 6.29 -8.99 -25.88
CA GLU A 218 6.36 -10.46 -25.71
C GLU A 218 4.97 -11.07 -25.57
N LEU A 219 4.05 -10.44 -24.85
CA LEU A 219 2.66 -10.87 -24.78
C LEU A 219 1.95 -10.79 -26.15
N GLU A 220 2.26 -9.75 -26.92
CA GLU A 220 1.72 -9.60 -28.31
C GLU A 220 2.18 -10.73 -29.23
N LYS A 221 3.47 -11.14 -29.16
CA LYS A 221 3.96 -12.33 -29.89
C LYS A 221 3.25 -13.63 -29.50
N GLN A 222 2.78 -13.70 -28.24
CA GLN A 222 2.02 -14.85 -27.73
C GLN A 222 0.53 -14.78 -28.06
N GLY A 223 0.09 -13.76 -28.79
CA GLY A 223 -1.26 -13.64 -29.32
C GLY A 223 -2.19 -12.70 -28.57
N ALA A 224 -1.67 -11.88 -27.66
CA ALA A 224 -2.41 -10.76 -27.10
C ALA A 224 -2.56 -9.64 -28.16
N THR A 225 -3.55 -8.79 -27.99
CA THR A 225 -3.73 -7.57 -28.79
C THR A 225 -3.44 -6.34 -27.94
N VAL A 226 -2.74 -5.36 -28.50
CA VAL A 226 -2.34 -4.15 -27.78
C VAL A 226 -3.04 -2.94 -28.37
N LYS A 227 -3.62 -2.09 -27.51
CA LYS A 227 -4.32 -0.86 -27.88
C LYS A 227 -3.82 0.30 -27.03
N GLU A 228 -3.47 1.42 -27.68
CA GLU A 228 -3.27 2.67 -26.95
C GLU A 228 -4.62 3.18 -26.43
N ILE A 229 -4.63 3.58 -25.15
CA ILE A 229 -5.80 4.16 -24.46
C ILE A 229 -5.44 5.49 -23.83
N SER A 230 -6.42 6.25 -23.35
CA SER A 230 -6.20 7.55 -22.71
C SER A 230 -6.93 7.63 -21.37
N LEU A 231 -6.22 8.09 -20.34
CA LEU A 231 -6.70 8.31 -18.98
C LEU A 231 -6.32 9.74 -18.52
N PRO A 232 -6.89 10.80 -19.13
CA PRO A 232 -6.41 12.17 -18.97
C PRO A 232 -6.52 12.73 -17.55
N SER A 233 -7.44 12.20 -16.72
CA SER A 233 -7.56 12.64 -15.32
C SER A 233 -6.44 12.11 -14.42
N THR A 234 -5.53 11.27 -14.93
CA THR A 234 -4.35 10.77 -14.21
C THR A 234 -3.45 11.91 -13.72
N ASP A 235 -3.35 13.02 -14.46
CA ASP A 235 -2.56 14.19 -14.06
C ASP A 235 -3.00 14.78 -12.71
N TYR A 236 -4.24 14.58 -12.32
CA TYR A 236 -4.79 15.05 -11.04
C TYR A 236 -4.82 13.97 -9.95
N ALA A 237 -4.44 12.74 -10.28
CA ALA A 237 -4.56 11.59 -9.38
C ALA A 237 -3.73 11.77 -8.11
N LEU A 238 -2.46 12.18 -8.26
CA LEU A 238 -1.55 12.36 -7.14
C LEU A 238 -2.03 13.44 -6.17
N SER A 239 -2.42 14.62 -6.68
CA SER A 239 -2.94 15.70 -5.86
C SER A 239 -4.22 15.29 -5.12
N SER A 240 -5.14 14.59 -5.81
CA SER A 240 -6.38 14.09 -5.20
C SER A 240 -6.10 13.04 -4.12
N TYR A 241 -5.15 12.14 -4.36
CA TYR A 241 -4.71 11.16 -3.38
C TYR A 241 -4.19 11.83 -2.10
N TYR A 242 -3.30 12.83 -2.22
CA TYR A 242 -2.74 13.54 -1.06
C TYR A 242 -3.81 14.25 -0.25
N ILE A 243 -4.77 14.89 -0.90
CA ILE A 243 -5.88 15.57 -0.24
C ILE A 243 -6.75 14.57 0.52
N ILE A 244 -7.21 13.50 -0.14
CA ILE A 244 -8.11 12.51 0.46
C ILE A 244 -7.40 11.74 1.57
N SER A 245 -6.21 11.21 1.30
CA SER A 245 -5.48 10.38 2.26
C SER A 245 -5.05 11.18 3.50
N SER A 246 -4.63 12.44 3.35
CA SER A 246 -4.28 13.29 4.50
C SER A 246 -5.50 13.68 5.32
N ALA A 247 -6.63 13.97 4.67
CA ALA A 247 -7.89 14.25 5.37
C ALA A 247 -8.33 13.05 6.23
N GLU A 248 -8.28 11.85 5.66
CA GLU A 248 -8.62 10.62 6.40
C GLU A 248 -7.59 10.28 7.48
N ALA A 249 -6.29 10.49 7.21
CA ALA A 249 -5.23 10.32 8.20
C ALA A 249 -5.43 11.21 9.42
N SER A 250 -5.73 12.50 9.22
CA SER A 250 -5.97 13.43 10.35
C SER A 250 -7.10 12.95 11.26
N SER A 251 -8.17 12.39 10.69
CA SER A 251 -9.30 11.81 11.43
C SER A 251 -8.93 10.49 12.09
N ASN A 252 -8.27 9.57 11.35
CA ASN A 252 -7.90 8.25 11.85
C ASN A 252 -6.87 8.31 12.97
N LEU A 253 -5.88 9.22 12.89
CA LEU A 253 -4.82 9.34 13.88
C LEU A 253 -5.20 10.24 15.08
N ALA A 254 -6.39 10.85 15.08
CA ALA A 254 -6.90 11.61 16.22
C ALA A 254 -7.04 10.75 17.49
N ARG A 255 -7.23 9.43 17.34
CA ARG A 255 -7.36 8.47 18.44
C ARG A 255 -6.09 8.24 19.24
N PHE A 256 -4.93 8.59 18.71
CA PHE A 256 -3.62 8.46 19.38
C PHE A 256 -3.35 9.72 20.20
N ASP A 257 -3.89 9.75 21.41
CA ASP A 257 -3.94 10.91 22.30
C ASP A 257 -3.12 10.70 23.62
N GLY A 258 -2.50 9.51 23.77
CA GLY A 258 -1.75 9.17 24.97
C GLY A 258 -2.61 8.82 26.20
N VAL A 259 -3.95 8.76 26.06
CA VAL A 259 -4.85 8.47 27.19
C VAL A 259 -5.15 6.99 27.34
N ARG A 260 -5.58 6.34 26.26
CA ARG A 260 -6.10 4.96 26.29
C ARG A 260 -5.05 3.90 26.03
N TYR A 261 -4.11 4.16 25.14
CA TYR A 261 -3.04 3.24 24.74
C TYR A 261 -1.94 3.99 23.98
N GLY A 262 -0.80 3.34 23.81
CA GLY A 262 0.34 3.88 23.08
C GLY A 262 1.24 4.76 23.95
N PHE A 263 2.10 5.51 23.28
CA PHE A 263 3.03 6.45 23.92
C PHE A 263 2.28 7.61 24.56
N ARG A 264 2.74 8.02 25.73
CA ARG A 264 2.39 9.27 26.42
C ARG A 264 3.67 9.98 26.79
N ALA A 265 3.74 11.28 26.62
CA ALA A 265 4.84 12.11 27.11
C ALA A 265 5.01 11.90 28.63
N GLU A 266 6.25 11.82 29.08
CA GLU A 266 6.57 11.59 30.51
C GLU A 266 6.35 12.86 31.35
N GLU A 267 6.67 14.02 30.78
CA GLU A 267 6.54 15.33 31.43
C GLU A 267 5.54 16.19 30.69
N TYR A 268 4.58 16.76 31.40
CA TYR A 268 3.58 17.70 30.86
C TYR A 268 2.92 18.51 31.97
N ASP A 269 2.45 19.71 31.60
CA ASP A 269 1.73 20.61 32.51
C ASP A 269 0.23 20.69 32.11
N GLY A 270 -0.55 19.81 32.71
CA GLY A 270 -1.99 19.71 32.46
C GLY A 270 -2.36 18.95 31.19
N LEU A 271 -3.67 18.87 30.91
CA LEU A 271 -4.23 18.00 29.90
C LEU A 271 -3.87 18.42 28.46
N VAL A 272 -3.87 19.71 28.19
CA VAL A 272 -3.59 20.20 26.82
C VAL A 272 -2.13 19.96 26.46
N ASP A 273 -1.20 20.30 27.34
CA ASP A 273 0.23 20.07 27.15
C ASP A 273 0.54 18.57 27.03
N MET A 274 -0.17 17.71 27.78
CA MET A 274 -0.05 16.25 27.62
C MET A 274 -0.38 15.82 26.18
N TYR A 275 -1.46 16.29 25.59
CA TYR A 275 -1.82 15.97 24.20
C TYR A 275 -0.80 16.51 23.21
N GLU A 276 -0.38 17.77 23.36
CA GLU A 276 0.57 18.41 22.47
C GLU A 276 1.92 17.71 22.49
N ARG A 277 2.49 17.46 23.65
CA ARG A 277 3.76 16.75 23.81
C ARG A 277 3.68 15.32 23.33
N THR A 278 2.65 14.57 23.74
CA THR A 278 2.47 13.18 23.30
C THR A 278 2.47 13.06 21.77
N ARG A 279 1.74 13.92 21.09
CA ARG A 279 1.64 13.87 19.63
C ARG A 279 2.90 14.42 18.95
N SER A 280 3.51 15.46 19.49
CA SER A 280 4.75 16.03 18.95
C SER A 280 5.94 15.08 19.06
N GLU A 281 6.06 14.37 20.18
CA GLU A 281 7.16 13.44 20.44
C GLU A 281 6.89 12.02 19.89
N GLY A 282 5.63 11.61 19.82
CA GLY A 282 5.21 10.27 19.44
C GLY A 282 5.13 10.03 17.93
N PHE A 283 4.82 11.07 17.15
CA PHE A 283 4.75 10.99 15.70
C PHE A 283 6.00 11.53 15.02
N GLY A 284 6.44 10.86 13.96
CA GLY A 284 7.47 11.35 13.06
C GLY A 284 6.99 12.50 12.15
N ASP A 285 7.93 13.14 11.49
CA ASP A 285 7.67 14.40 10.77
C ASP A 285 6.73 14.24 9.58
N GLU A 286 6.81 13.14 8.81
CA GLU A 286 5.88 12.92 7.70
C GLU A 286 4.46 12.71 8.20
N VAL A 287 4.25 11.97 9.28
CA VAL A 287 2.93 11.76 9.89
C VAL A 287 2.35 13.09 10.39
N LYS A 288 3.16 13.92 11.06
CA LYS A 288 2.75 15.26 11.49
C LYS A 288 2.33 16.13 10.31
N ARG A 289 3.11 16.11 9.22
CA ARG A 289 2.80 16.85 7.98
C ARG A 289 1.45 16.42 7.39
N ARG A 290 1.18 15.10 7.30
CA ARG A 290 -0.11 14.58 6.80
C ARG A 290 -1.29 14.96 7.70
N ILE A 291 -1.12 14.90 9.02
CA ILE A 291 -2.14 15.33 9.97
C ILE A 291 -2.45 16.83 9.81
N MET A 292 -1.43 17.68 9.71
CA MET A 292 -1.60 19.12 9.51
C MET A 292 -2.30 19.43 8.19
N LEU A 293 -1.86 18.83 7.09
CA LEU A 293 -2.49 19.00 5.78
C LEU A 293 -3.94 18.51 5.80
N GLY A 294 -4.21 17.35 6.40
CA GLY A 294 -5.56 16.81 6.52
C GLY A 294 -6.49 17.71 7.35
N THR A 295 -6.01 18.23 8.46
CA THR A 295 -6.75 19.19 9.29
C THR A 295 -7.07 20.47 8.51
N PHE A 296 -6.11 20.98 7.74
CA PHE A 296 -6.32 22.16 6.89
C PHE A 296 -7.40 21.90 5.83
N VAL A 297 -7.32 20.82 5.07
CA VAL A 297 -8.28 20.55 3.98
C VAL A 297 -9.69 20.22 4.48
N LEU A 298 -9.84 19.80 5.75
CA LEU A 298 -11.13 19.55 6.38
C LEU A 298 -11.70 20.78 7.09
N SER A 299 -10.93 21.87 7.24
CA SER A 299 -11.38 23.07 7.94
C SER A 299 -12.44 23.84 7.15
N SER A 300 -13.21 24.66 7.89
CA SER A 300 -14.25 25.49 7.31
C SER A 300 -13.69 26.41 6.21
N GLY A 301 -14.37 26.46 5.07
CA GLY A 301 -13.95 27.23 3.89
C GLY A 301 -13.00 26.47 2.93
N PHE A 302 -12.27 25.46 3.38
CA PHE A 302 -11.35 24.69 2.54
C PHE A 302 -11.92 23.32 2.13
N TYR A 303 -12.85 22.76 2.89
CA TYR A 303 -13.48 21.48 2.61
C TYR A 303 -14.09 21.40 1.20
N ASP A 304 -14.87 22.39 0.81
CA ASP A 304 -15.50 22.44 -0.50
C ASP A 304 -14.48 22.69 -1.62
N ALA A 305 -13.49 23.53 -1.35
CA ALA A 305 -12.48 23.92 -2.31
C ALA A 305 -11.48 22.78 -2.63
N TYR A 306 -11.18 21.92 -1.67
CA TYR A 306 -10.18 20.87 -1.81
C TYR A 306 -10.77 19.48 -1.71
N TYR A 307 -11.34 19.08 -0.57
CA TYR A 307 -11.78 17.70 -0.33
C TYR A 307 -12.87 17.26 -1.29
N LYS A 308 -13.94 18.06 -1.44
CA LYS A 308 -15.01 17.72 -2.39
C LYS A 308 -14.52 17.66 -3.83
N LYS A 309 -13.63 18.57 -4.24
CA LYS A 309 -13.05 18.52 -5.59
C LYS A 309 -12.20 17.27 -5.80
N ALA A 310 -11.37 16.90 -4.82
CA ALA A 310 -10.58 15.66 -4.90
C ALA A 310 -11.47 14.41 -5.03
N LYS A 311 -12.60 14.36 -4.32
CA LYS A 311 -13.59 13.27 -4.44
C LYS A 311 -14.28 13.26 -5.82
N LEU A 312 -14.53 14.41 -6.44
CA LEU A 312 -15.05 14.49 -7.81
C LEU A 312 -14.04 13.99 -8.83
N VAL A 313 -12.76 14.35 -8.67
CA VAL A 313 -11.68 13.86 -9.52
C VAL A 313 -11.52 12.35 -9.37
N GLN A 314 -11.55 11.81 -8.15
CA GLN A 314 -11.53 10.37 -7.90
C GLN A 314 -12.66 9.65 -8.66
N LYS A 315 -13.89 10.17 -8.59
CA LYS A 315 -15.02 9.62 -9.32
C LYS A 315 -14.81 9.66 -10.84
N ARG A 316 -14.23 10.74 -11.37
CA ARG A 316 -13.92 10.86 -12.80
C ARG A 316 -12.87 9.85 -13.24
N ILE A 317 -11.80 9.68 -12.47
CA ILE A 317 -10.77 8.65 -12.71
C ILE A 317 -11.43 7.27 -12.78
N MET A 318 -12.28 6.91 -11.81
CA MET A 318 -13.01 5.63 -11.83
C MET A 318 -13.84 5.46 -13.10
N GLN A 319 -14.53 6.51 -13.57
CA GLN A 319 -15.33 6.48 -14.81
C GLN A 319 -14.45 6.29 -16.06
N GLU A 320 -13.28 6.93 -16.12
CA GLU A 320 -12.33 6.78 -17.21
C GLU A 320 -11.81 5.33 -17.29
N PHE A 321 -11.41 4.74 -16.17
CA PHE A 321 -11.00 3.32 -16.13
C PHE A 321 -12.15 2.40 -16.55
N ALA A 322 -13.34 2.60 -16.01
CA ALA A 322 -14.51 1.78 -16.36
C ALA A 322 -14.84 1.85 -17.87
N SER A 323 -14.70 3.04 -18.47
CA SER A 323 -14.90 3.23 -19.92
C SER A 323 -13.85 2.46 -20.72
N GLN A 324 -12.57 2.49 -20.32
CA GLN A 324 -11.51 1.77 -21.04
C GLN A 324 -11.67 0.26 -20.92
N PHE A 325 -12.09 -0.25 -19.77
CA PHE A 325 -12.33 -1.69 -19.56
C PHE A 325 -13.50 -2.26 -20.38
N ALA A 326 -14.29 -1.45 -21.07
CA ALA A 326 -15.22 -1.95 -22.09
C ALA A 326 -14.47 -2.48 -23.34
N ASP A 327 -13.31 -1.90 -23.63
CA ASP A 327 -12.51 -2.18 -24.83
C ASP A 327 -11.29 -3.07 -24.57
N VAL A 328 -10.79 -3.13 -23.33
CA VAL A 328 -9.59 -3.89 -22.94
C VAL A 328 -9.87 -4.76 -21.72
N ASP A 329 -9.13 -5.85 -21.59
CA ASP A 329 -9.27 -6.79 -20.47
C ASP A 329 -8.32 -6.47 -19.34
N VAL A 330 -7.14 -5.93 -19.67
CA VAL A 330 -6.10 -5.49 -18.72
C VAL A 330 -5.47 -4.19 -19.19
N ILE A 331 -4.93 -3.43 -18.26
CA ILE A 331 -4.16 -2.22 -18.53
C ILE A 331 -2.73 -2.46 -18.02
N ALA A 332 -1.74 -2.28 -18.89
CA ALA A 332 -0.33 -2.42 -18.54
C ALA A 332 0.33 -1.04 -18.41
N THR A 333 0.99 -0.81 -17.28
CA THR A 333 1.67 0.45 -16.97
C THR A 333 3.00 0.20 -16.26
N PRO A 334 3.94 1.15 -16.28
CA PRO A 334 5.03 1.17 -15.33
C PRO A 334 4.47 1.23 -13.90
N THR A 335 5.01 0.43 -13.00
CA THR A 335 4.61 0.47 -11.59
C THR A 335 5.15 1.73 -10.91
N VAL A 336 6.33 2.18 -11.32
CA VAL A 336 7.05 3.35 -10.80
C VAL A 336 7.79 4.04 -11.96
N PRO A 337 8.08 5.35 -11.82
CA PRO A 337 8.75 6.08 -12.91
C PRO A 337 10.27 5.81 -13.00
N SER A 338 10.90 5.28 -11.95
CA SER A 338 12.35 5.08 -11.87
C SER A 338 12.72 3.77 -11.18
N THR A 339 14.00 3.41 -11.21
CA THR A 339 14.56 2.37 -10.35
C THR A 339 14.72 2.88 -8.90
N ALA A 340 14.99 1.96 -7.94
CA ALA A 340 15.22 2.33 -6.55
C ALA A 340 16.39 3.32 -6.41
N PHE A 341 16.17 4.42 -5.71
CA PHE A 341 17.16 5.46 -5.44
C PHE A 341 17.95 5.16 -4.16
N LYS A 342 19.03 5.90 -3.91
CA LYS A 342 19.86 5.71 -2.72
C LYS A 342 19.17 6.20 -1.47
N ILE A 343 19.45 5.54 -0.34
CA ILE A 343 18.99 5.97 0.98
C ILE A 343 19.50 7.39 1.24
N GLY A 344 18.62 8.30 1.64
CA GLY A 344 18.92 9.71 1.91
C GLY A 344 18.92 10.62 0.69
N GLU A 345 18.79 10.11 -0.54
CA GLU A 345 18.91 10.91 -1.78
C GLU A 345 17.78 11.93 -1.96
N ASN A 346 16.56 11.62 -1.49
CA ASN A 346 15.38 12.46 -1.71
C ASN A 346 14.72 12.95 -0.41
N THR A 347 15.41 12.89 0.73
CA THR A 347 14.86 13.29 2.03
C THR A 347 14.47 14.76 2.09
N ASP A 348 15.14 15.62 1.31
CA ASP A 348 14.93 17.08 1.31
C ASP A 348 13.91 17.54 0.25
N ASP A 349 13.41 16.65 -0.59
CA ASP A 349 12.42 16.98 -1.62
C ASP A 349 11.14 16.14 -1.52
N PRO A 350 10.16 16.58 -0.71
CA PRO A 350 8.88 15.88 -0.56
C PRO A 350 8.12 15.70 -1.88
N LEU A 351 8.30 16.58 -2.88
CA LEU A 351 7.61 16.46 -4.17
C LEU A 351 8.17 15.31 -4.99
N LYS A 352 9.48 15.08 -4.99
CA LYS A 352 10.07 13.91 -5.64
C LYS A 352 9.60 12.61 -5.03
N ILE A 353 9.51 12.55 -3.69
CA ILE A 353 8.95 11.39 -2.99
C ILE A 353 7.48 11.20 -3.36
N CYS A 354 6.71 12.27 -3.53
CA CYS A 354 5.32 12.22 -3.95
C CYS A 354 5.13 11.55 -5.32
N LEU A 355 6.02 11.80 -6.28
CA LEU A 355 5.97 11.19 -7.62
C LEU A 355 6.20 9.68 -7.63
N LEU A 356 6.69 9.11 -6.52
CA LEU A 356 6.88 7.66 -6.36
C LEU A 356 5.61 6.91 -5.97
N TYR A 357 4.54 7.61 -5.61
CA TYR A 357 3.23 6.99 -5.41
C TYR A 357 2.67 6.52 -6.74
N THR A 358 2.41 5.25 -6.81
CA THR A 358 2.04 4.57 -8.04
C THR A 358 0.64 4.90 -8.50
N SER A 359 0.38 4.49 -9.72
CA SER A 359 -0.86 4.69 -10.45
C SER A 359 -2.12 4.59 -9.60
N PRO A 360 -3.10 5.48 -9.81
CA PRO A 360 -4.40 5.39 -9.17
C PRO A 360 -4.99 4.00 -9.44
N SER A 361 -5.49 3.38 -8.38
CA SER A 361 -6.30 2.19 -8.51
C SER A 361 -7.75 2.62 -8.65
N PRO A 362 -8.53 2.04 -9.55
CA PRO A 362 -9.96 2.31 -9.67
C PRO A 362 -10.72 1.95 -8.39
#